data_8b7deb39e7104ad8ee9a4a8bb115a6e9
#
_entry.id   8b7deb39e7104ad8ee9a4a8bb115a6e9
#
_cell.length_a   1.000
_cell.length_b   1.000
_cell.length_c   1.000
_cell.angle_alpha   90.00
_cell.angle_beta   90.00
_cell.angle_gamma   90.00
#
_symmetry.space_group_name_H-M   'P 1'
#
loop_
_entity.id
_entity.type
_entity.pdbx_description
1 polymer ?
#
loop_
_entity_poly.entity_id
_entity_poly.type
_entity_poly.pdbx_seq_one_letter_code
_entity_poly.pdbx_strand_id
1 'polypeptide(L)'
;MAYNKKSPAKFINAAFGGAARRREQRAANEDLGNQMDKFEDTKMTNPYAGVKNPYADMENVYEDQTVDLKAAEFQKEQSQQSAANIMANLKGAAGGSGIAGLAQVLANQGVKQAQQASADIGRQEQANQARARQEASRLQTLDRQGEQKRDMLEREGARMVEQFDLQKQDRMLEMAMGRKAAADQAIDNASAQMDRFVSGAVTAGIGSGAVGDLVGGIGSLFKKKE
;
A
#
# COMPACT_ATOMS: atom_id res chain seq x y z
N MET A 1 39.10 -27.99 63.87
CA MET A 1 37.76 -27.94 63.22
C MET A 1 37.44 -26.50 62.96
N ALA A 2 37.47 -26.10 61.68
CA ALA A 2 37.18 -24.73 61.26
C ALA A 2 35.65 -24.52 61.18
N TYR A 3 35.12 -23.72 62.10
CA TYR A 3 33.67 -23.35 62.08
C TYR A 3 33.41 -22.34 60.99
N ASN A 4 32.80 -22.81 59.90
CA ASN A 4 32.45 -21.98 58.77
C ASN A 4 31.25 -21.09 59.16
N LYS A 5 31.50 -19.86 59.65
CA LYS A 5 30.49 -18.85 59.99
C LYS A 5 29.87 -18.34 58.67
N LYS A 6 28.83 -19.01 58.21
CA LYS A 6 27.98 -18.47 57.14
C LYS A 6 27.38 -17.16 57.66
N SER A 7 27.64 -16.07 56.97
CA SER A 7 27.14 -14.74 57.31
C SER A 7 25.63 -14.72 57.55
N PRO A 8 25.10 -14.05 58.59
CA PRO A 8 23.63 -13.96 58.82
C PRO A 8 22.81 -13.48 57.68
N ALA A 9 23.38 -12.61 56.84
CA ALA A 9 22.73 -12.08 55.63
C ALA A 9 22.41 -13.16 54.61
N LYS A 10 23.19 -14.23 54.47
CA LYS A 10 22.90 -15.36 53.60
C LYS A 10 21.76 -16.22 54.15
N PHE A 11 21.62 -16.33 55.45
CA PHE A 11 20.54 -17.10 56.08
C PHE A 11 19.19 -16.40 55.97
N ILE A 12 19.16 -15.08 56.18
CA ILE A 12 17.95 -14.25 56.04
C ILE A 12 17.46 -14.24 54.58
N ASN A 13 18.36 -14.08 53.63
CA ASN A 13 18.01 -14.12 52.20
C ASN A 13 17.47 -15.49 51.72
N ALA A 14 17.97 -16.59 52.32
CA ALA A 14 17.47 -17.93 52.00
C ALA A 14 16.09 -18.20 52.63
N ALA A 15 15.87 -17.71 53.86
CA ALA A 15 14.61 -17.91 54.58
C ALA A 15 13.41 -17.13 53.98
N PHE A 16 13.66 -15.98 53.37
CA PHE A 16 12.61 -15.13 52.81
C PHE A 16 12.47 -15.21 51.29
N GLY A 17 13.01 -16.22 50.62
CA GLY A 17 12.84 -16.44 49.16
C GLY A 17 13.49 -15.35 48.28
N GLY A 18 14.41 -14.54 48.85
CA GLY A 18 15.03 -13.42 48.12
C GLY A 18 15.84 -13.84 46.88
N ALA A 19 16.35 -15.07 46.85
CA ALA A 19 17.04 -15.60 45.68
C ALA A 19 16.05 -15.98 44.56
N ALA A 20 14.89 -16.52 44.91
CA ALA A 20 13.83 -16.87 43.93
C ALA A 20 13.25 -15.59 43.31
N ARG A 21 12.90 -14.59 44.13
CA ARG A 21 12.38 -13.30 43.63
C ARG A 21 13.37 -12.58 42.73
N ARG A 22 14.67 -12.61 43.02
CA ARG A 22 15.68 -12.02 42.13
C ARG A 22 15.82 -12.75 40.81
N ARG A 23 15.65 -14.07 40.79
CA ARG A 23 15.62 -14.83 39.54
C ARG A 23 14.39 -14.48 38.70
N GLU A 24 13.24 -14.40 39.33
CA GLU A 24 11.98 -14.02 38.72
C GLU A 24 12.01 -12.59 38.15
N GLN A 25 12.56 -11.63 38.91
CA GLN A 25 12.77 -10.26 38.44
C GLN A 25 13.74 -10.18 37.25
N ARG A 26 14.82 -10.98 37.25
CA ARG A 26 15.73 -11.03 36.10
C ARG A 26 15.06 -11.61 34.87
N ALA A 27 14.32 -12.71 35.00
CA ALA A 27 13.60 -13.34 33.96
C ALA A 27 12.53 -12.38 33.39
N ALA A 28 11.77 -11.69 34.22
CA ALA A 28 10.79 -10.70 33.81
C ALA A 28 11.43 -9.50 33.11
N ASN A 29 12.59 -9.03 33.54
CA ASN A 29 13.30 -7.94 32.87
C ASN A 29 13.89 -8.37 31.52
N GLU A 30 14.37 -9.61 31.43
CA GLU A 30 14.87 -10.19 30.17
C GLU A 30 13.73 -10.37 29.17
N ASP A 31 12.59 -10.91 29.61
CA ASP A 31 11.41 -11.08 28.76
C ASP A 31 10.87 -9.73 28.30
N LEU A 32 10.80 -8.74 29.18
CA LEU A 32 10.42 -7.38 28.81
C LEU A 32 11.39 -6.76 27.79
N GLY A 33 12.71 -7.00 27.96
CA GLY A 33 13.73 -6.60 26.98
C GLY A 33 13.45 -7.19 25.61
N ASN A 34 13.29 -8.51 25.55
CA ASN A 34 13.01 -9.23 24.32
C ASN A 34 11.69 -8.80 23.64
N GLN A 35 10.67 -8.46 24.42
CA GLN A 35 9.40 -7.94 23.89
C GLN A 35 9.57 -6.51 23.33
N MET A 36 10.38 -5.69 23.98
CA MET A 36 10.68 -4.35 23.47
C MET A 36 11.46 -4.38 22.16
N ASP A 37 12.47 -5.24 22.07
CA ASP A 37 13.25 -5.42 20.84
C ASP A 37 12.33 -5.87 19.68
N LYS A 38 11.43 -6.83 19.93
CA LYS A 38 10.43 -7.25 18.93
C LYS A 38 9.48 -6.12 18.54
N PHE A 39 9.08 -5.30 19.49
CA PHE A 39 8.21 -4.16 19.23
C PHE A 39 8.94 -3.06 18.43
N GLU A 40 10.22 -2.84 18.74
CA GLU A 40 11.09 -1.91 18.02
C GLU A 40 11.30 -2.35 16.57
N ASP A 41 11.48 -3.65 16.34
CA ASP A 41 11.66 -4.23 15.01
C ASP A 41 10.37 -4.31 14.19
N THR A 42 9.20 -4.17 14.83
CA THR A 42 7.91 -4.19 14.12
C THR A 42 7.79 -2.99 13.20
N LYS A 43 7.64 -3.26 11.90
CA LYS A 43 7.46 -2.25 10.86
C LYS A 43 6.12 -2.46 10.17
N MET A 44 5.39 -1.39 9.98
CA MET A 44 4.22 -1.38 9.13
C MET A 44 4.63 -0.99 7.71
N THR A 45 4.22 -1.78 6.73
CA THR A 45 4.37 -1.43 5.32
C THR A 45 3.08 -0.83 4.80
N ASN A 46 3.20 0.08 3.83
CA ASN A 46 2.02 0.66 3.20
C ASN A 46 1.19 -0.44 2.52
N PRO A 47 -0.06 -0.71 2.98
CA PRO A 47 -0.90 -1.78 2.43
C PRO A 47 -1.33 -1.51 0.98
N TYR A 48 -1.23 -0.26 0.53
CA TYR A 48 -1.57 0.16 -0.83
C TYR A 48 -0.34 0.40 -1.70
N ALA A 49 0.86 0.02 -1.24
CA ALA A 49 2.06 0.10 -2.05
C ALA A 49 1.92 -0.79 -3.30
N GLY A 50 2.06 -0.19 -4.48
CA GLY A 50 1.98 -0.91 -5.74
C GLY A 50 0.56 -1.20 -6.25
N VAL A 51 -0.47 -0.57 -5.71
CA VAL A 51 -1.82 -0.56 -6.30
C VAL A 51 -1.74 0.02 -7.70
N LYS A 52 -2.24 -0.74 -8.69
CA LYS A 52 -2.25 -0.32 -10.09
C LYS A 52 -3.55 0.40 -10.43
N ASN A 53 -3.47 1.28 -11.43
CA ASN A 53 -4.66 1.85 -12.05
C ASN A 53 -5.42 0.74 -12.80
N PRO A 54 -6.68 0.41 -12.44
CA PRO A 54 -7.44 -0.65 -13.09
C PRO A 54 -7.85 -0.32 -14.53
N TYR A 55 -7.68 0.94 -14.94
CA TYR A 55 -8.06 1.43 -16.27
C TYR A 55 -6.87 1.69 -17.20
N ALA A 56 -5.62 1.46 -16.74
CA ALA A 56 -4.41 1.77 -17.51
C ALA A 56 -4.29 0.98 -18.82
N ASP A 57 -4.82 -0.25 -18.85
CA ASP A 57 -4.67 -1.17 -19.98
C ASP A 57 -5.97 -1.31 -20.80
N MET A 58 -6.87 -0.32 -20.71
CA MET A 58 -8.11 -0.34 -21.47
C MET A 58 -7.85 0.13 -22.92
N GLU A 59 -8.26 -0.70 -23.88
CA GLU A 59 -8.14 -0.42 -25.31
C GLU A 59 -9.42 0.18 -25.88
N ASN A 60 -9.26 1.02 -26.90
CA ASN A 60 -10.39 1.59 -27.63
C ASN A 60 -10.88 0.61 -28.70
N VAL A 61 -11.97 -0.11 -28.40
CA VAL A 61 -12.56 -1.10 -29.31
C VAL A 61 -13.07 -0.54 -30.65
N TYR A 62 -13.17 0.80 -30.75
CA TYR A 62 -13.62 1.45 -32.00
C TYR A 62 -12.45 1.95 -32.85
N GLU A 63 -11.20 1.82 -32.42
CA GLU A 63 -10.03 2.32 -33.14
C GLU A 63 -9.79 1.54 -34.44
N ASP A 64 -10.00 0.21 -34.41
CA ASP A 64 -9.80 -0.69 -35.54
C ASP A 64 -11.06 -0.89 -36.39
N GLN A 65 -12.12 -0.11 -36.13
CA GLN A 65 -13.37 -0.28 -36.83
C GLN A 65 -13.26 0.26 -38.27
N THR A 66 -13.28 -0.65 -39.24
CA THR A 66 -13.23 -0.31 -40.66
C THR A 66 -14.62 -0.11 -41.24
N VAL A 67 -14.67 0.58 -42.38
CA VAL A 67 -15.91 0.78 -43.16
C VAL A 67 -16.28 -0.52 -43.85
N ASP A 68 -17.56 -0.90 -43.81
CA ASP A 68 -18.07 -2.04 -44.56
C ASP A 68 -18.26 -1.67 -46.04
N LEU A 69 -17.31 -2.12 -46.87
CA LEU A 69 -17.31 -1.89 -48.31
C LEU A 69 -18.22 -2.87 -49.08
N LYS A 70 -18.69 -3.95 -48.44
CA LYS A 70 -19.48 -5.00 -49.12
C LYS A 70 -20.78 -4.47 -49.71
N ALA A 71 -21.44 -3.54 -49.03
CA ALA A 71 -22.66 -2.93 -49.54
C ALA A 71 -22.38 -2.08 -50.80
N ALA A 72 -21.27 -1.35 -50.84
CA ALA A 72 -20.86 -0.56 -51.99
C ALA A 72 -20.41 -1.45 -53.16
N GLU A 73 -19.71 -2.54 -52.91
CA GLU A 73 -19.32 -3.55 -53.89
C GLU A 73 -20.55 -4.23 -54.52
N PHE A 74 -21.50 -4.66 -53.68
CA PHE A 74 -22.76 -5.25 -54.16
C PHE A 74 -23.57 -4.29 -55.02
N GLN A 75 -23.69 -3.03 -54.64
CA GLN A 75 -24.35 -2.00 -55.45
C GLN A 75 -23.65 -1.80 -56.78
N LYS A 76 -22.31 -1.80 -56.78
CA LYS A 76 -21.50 -1.69 -58.00
C LYS A 76 -21.76 -2.87 -58.96
N GLU A 77 -21.70 -4.10 -58.42
CA GLU A 77 -21.96 -5.31 -59.21
C GLU A 77 -23.37 -5.35 -59.77
N GLN A 78 -24.39 -5.04 -58.97
CA GLN A 78 -25.79 -4.97 -59.42
C GLN A 78 -26.01 -3.91 -60.52
N SER A 79 -25.35 -2.76 -60.34
CA SER A 79 -25.38 -1.69 -61.32
C SER A 79 -24.74 -2.09 -62.66
N GLN A 80 -23.58 -2.73 -62.60
CA GLN A 80 -22.89 -3.24 -63.77
C GLN A 80 -23.70 -4.33 -64.48
N GLN A 81 -24.33 -5.24 -63.75
CA GLN A 81 -25.14 -6.31 -64.26
C GLN A 81 -26.42 -5.76 -64.89
N SER A 82 -27.07 -4.77 -64.31
CA SER A 82 -28.24 -4.08 -64.90
C SER A 82 -27.86 -3.32 -66.16
N ALA A 83 -26.72 -2.63 -66.17
CA ALA A 83 -26.25 -1.93 -67.39
C ALA A 83 -25.92 -2.90 -68.51
N ALA A 84 -25.29 -4.05 -68.22
CA ALA A 84 -25.01 -5.09 -69.19
C ALA A 84 -26.30 -5.70 -69.79
N ASN A 85 -27.31 -5.98 -68.97
CA ASN A 85 -28.62 -6.51 -69.42
C ASN A 85 -29.36 -5.50 -70.23
N ILE A 86 -29.37 -4.23 -69.89
CA ILE A 86 -29.98 -3.16 -70.70
C ILE A 86 -29.29 -3.04 -72.07
N MET A 87 -27.95 -3.07 -72.10
CA MET A 87 -27.17 -3.06 -73.32
C MET A 87 -27.44 -4.28 -74.21
N ALA A 88 -27.53 -5.48 -73.61
CA ALA A 88 -27.81 -6.71 -74.35
C ALA A 88 -29.20 -6.69 -74.99
N ASN A 89 -30.21 -6.25 -74.24
CA ASN A 89 -31.59 -6.15 -74.73
C ASN A 89 -31.77 -5.08 -75.84
N LEU A 90 -31.01 -4.01 -75.80
CA LEU A 90 -31.08 -2.90 -76.75
C LEU A 90 -30.26 -3.16 -78.01
N LYS A 91 -29.25 -4.04 -77.98
CA LYS A 91 -28.49 -4.45 -79.17
C LYS A 91 -29.35 -5.11 -80.23
N GLY A 92 -30.50 -5.67 -79.86
CA GLY A 92 -31.46 -6.27 -80.74
C GLY A 92 -32.56 -5.31 -81.27
N ALA A 93 -32.77 -4.16 -80.59
CA ALA A 93 -33.94 -3.31 -80.82
C ALA A 93 -33.64 -1.90 -81.36
N ALA A 94 -32.43 -1.38 -81.20
CA ALA A 94 -32.10 0.01 -81.56
C ALA A 94 -31.03 0.11 -82.62
N GLY A 95 -31.28 0.90 -83.66
CA GLY A 95 -30.27 1.28 -84.68
C GLY A 95 -29.14 2.09 -83.99
N GLY A 96 -27.95 2.13 -84.63
CA GLY A 96 -26.68 2.61 -84.03
C GLY A 96 -26.67 4.00 -83.35
N SER A 97 -27.65 4.90 -83.67
CA SER A 97 -27.75 6.22 -83.02
C SER A 97 -28.40 6.21 -81.65
N GLY A 98 -29.24 5.22 -81.32
CA GLY A 98 -29.89 5.10 -80.02
C GLY A 98 -28.96 4.54 -78.92
N ILE A 99 -27.98 3.73 -79.34
CA ILE A 99 -27.03 3.09 -78.45
C ILE A 99 -26.09 4.11 -77.79
N ALA A 100 -25.66 5.14 -78.56
CA ALA A 100 -24.76 6.18 -78.03
C ALA A 100 -25.41 7.05 -76.91
N GLY A 101 -26.71 7.44 -77.14
CA GLY A 101 -27.46 8.19 -76.14
C GLY A 101 -27.72 7.41 -74.86
N LEU A 102 -28.00 6.13 -74.94
CA LEU A 102 -28.23 5.24 -73.83
C LEU A 102 -26.93 4.92 -73.05
N ALA A 103 -25.79 4.74 -73.76
CA ALA A 103 -24.49 4.57 -73.11
C ALA A 103 -24.13 5.78 -72.26
N GLN A 104 -24.46 6.99 -72.69
CA GLN A 104 -24.25 8.22 -71.97
C GLN A 104 -25.15 8.32 -70.69
N VAL A 105 -26.41 7.92 -70.80
CA VAL A 105 -27.34 7.87 -69.67
C VAL A 105 -26.86 6.86 -68.59
N LEU A 106 -26.47 5.66 -69.08
CA LEU A 106 -25.93 4.63 -68.19
C LEU A 106 -24.60 5.05 -67.48
N ALA A 107 -23.71 5.73 -68.22
CA ALA A 107 -22.49 6.29 -67.66
C ALA A 107 -22.81 7.35 -66.60
N ASN A 108 -23.74 8.27 -66.87
CA ASN A 108 -24.15 9.28 -65.90
C ASN A 108 -24.84 8.68 -64.65
N GLN A 109 -25.62 7.60 -64.83
CA GLN A 109 -26.25 6.87 -63.74
C GLN A 109 -25.18 6.14 -62.83
N GLY A 110 -24.19 5.55 -63.52
CA GLY A 110 -23.03 4.93 -62.77
C GLY A 110 -22.25 5.95 -61.99
N VAL A 111 -22.01 7.17 -62.52
CA VAL A 111 -21.36 8.26 -61.81
C VAL A 111 -22.15 8.68 -60.54
N LYS A 112 -23.49 8.85 -60.70
CA LYS A 112 -24.36 9.20 -59.54
C LYS A 112 -24.38 8.15 -58.48
N GLN A 113 -24.44 6.86 -58.85
CA GLN A 113 -24.36 5.75 -57.87
C GLN A 113 -23.01 5.69 -57.18
N ALA A 114 -21.91 5.90 -57.91
CA ALA A 114 -20.57 5.98 -57.32
C ALA A 114 -20.44 7.14 -56.34
N GLN A 115 -21.04 8.31 -56.65
CA GLN A 115 -21.07 9.45 -55.74
C GLN A 115 -21.89 9.17 -54.47
N GLN A 116 -23.05 8.49 -54.61
CA GLN A 116 -23.87 8.08 -53.45
C GLN A 116 -23.12 7.09 -52.57
N ALA A 117 -22.52 6.04 -53.13
CA ALA A 117 -21.72 5.07 -52.40
C ALA A 117 -20.54 5.72 -51.68
N SER A 118 -19.84 6.65 -52.34
CA SER A 118 -18.75 7.42 -51.71
C SER A 118 -19.25 8.30 -50.56
N ALA A 119 -20.42 8.93 -50.71
CA ALA A 119 -21.01 9.73 -49.63
C ALA A 119 -21.44 8.88 -48.44
N ASP A 120 -21.98 7.67 -48.70
CA ASP A 120 -22.38 6.74 -47.63
C ASP A 120 -21.15 6.17 -46.88
N ILE A 121 -20.09 5.83 -47.61
CA ILE A 121 -18.79 5.45 -47.03
C ILE A 121 -18.24 6.59 -46.18
N GLY A 122 -18.26 7.83 -46.69
CA GLY A 122 -17.80 9.01 -45.95
C GLY A 122 -18.60 9.25 -44.67
N ARG A 123 -19.91 9.05 -44.68
CA ARG A 123 -20.76 9.15 -43.48
C ARG A 123 -20.44 8.06 -42.46
N GLN A 124 -20.24 6.83 -42.94
CA GLN A 124 -19.88 5.71 -42.04
C GLN A 124 -18.51 5.92 -41.42
N GLU A 125 -17.54 6.39 -42.19
CA GLU A 125 -16.19 6.74 -41.68
C GLU A 125 -16.26 7.85 -40.62
N GLN A 126 -17.02 8.93 -40.87
CA GLN A 126 -17.22 10.00 -39.89
C GLN A 126 -17.91 9.49 -38.63
N ALA A 127 -18.88 8.59 -38.74
CA ALA A 127 -19.55 7.98 -37.59
C ALA A 127 -18.60 7.10 -36.79
N ASN A 128 -17.76 6.31 -37.47
CA ASN A 128 -16.74 5.46 -36.79
C ASN A 128 -15.71 6.33 -36.09
N GLN A 129 -15.19 7.37 -36.76
CA GLN A 129 -14.26 8.31 -36.14
C GLN A 129 -14.87 9.05 -34.95
N ALA A 130 -16.15 9.43 -35.02
CA ALA A 130 -16.83 10.08 -33.88
C ALA A 130 -16.94 9.13 -32.69
N ARG A 131 -17.27 7.84 -32.92
CA ARG A 131 -17.32 6.82 -31.87
C ARG A 131 -15.93 6.56 -31.26
N ALA A 132 -14.92 6.42 -32.12
CA ALA A 132 -13.54 6.22 -31.67
C ALA A 132 -13.04 7.38 -30.77
N ARG A 133 -13.33 8.64 -31.19
CA ARG A 133 -12.98 9.84 -30.40
C ARG A 133 -13.75 9.91 -29.07
N GLN A 134 -15.03 9.57 -29.07
CA GLN A 134 -15.87 9.56 -27.89
C GLN A 134 -15.36 8.53 -26.90
N GLU A 135 -15.05 7.32 -27.36
CA GLU A 135 -14.50 6.26 -26.49
C GLU A 135 -13.10 6.62 -25.99
N ALA A 136 -12.22 7.16 -26.83
CA ALA A 136 -10.90 7.65 -26.41
C ALA A 136 -11.00 8.70 -25.29
N SER A 137 -11.94 9.65 -25.40
CA SER A 137 -12.18 10.65 -24.35
C SER A 137 -12.70 10.02 -23.07
N ARG A 138 -13.58 9.01 -23.18
CA ARG A 138 -14.10 8.26 -22.03
C ARG A 138 -12.99 7.48 -21.32
N LEU A 139 -12.18 6.75 -22.08
CA LEU A 139 -11.05 5.99 -21.56
C LEU A 139 -10.03 6.89 -20.87
N GLN A 140 -9.70 8.04 -21.48
CA GLN A 140 -8.81 9.02 -20.86
C GLN A 140 -9.37 9.57 -19.53
N THR A 141 -10.69 9.74 -19.44
CA THR A 141 -11.33 10.19 -18.19
C THR A 141 -11.25 9.11 -17.11
N LEU A 142 -11.51 7.85 -17.48
CA LEU A 142 -11.41 6.71 -16.57
C LEU A 142 -9.97 6.49 -16.09
N ASP A 143 -9.01 6.58 -17.01
CA ASP A 143 -7.59 6.45 -16.67
C ASP A 143 -7.15 7.52 -15.66
N ARG A 144 -7.51 8.79 -15.88
CA ARG A 144 -7.24 9.87 -14.90
C ARG A 144 -7.92 9.64 -13.56
N GLN A 145 -9.16 9.14 -13.55
CA GLN A 145 -9.86 8.80 -12.31
C GLN A 145 -9.17 7.65 -11.58
N GLY A 146 -8.71 6.65 -12.33
CA GLY A 146 -7.95 5.52 -11.81
C GLY A 146 -6.62 5.95 -11.18
N GLU A 147 -5.89 6.85 -11.86
CA GLU A 147 -4.65 7.44 -11.32
C GLU A 147 -4.90 8.23 -10.03
N GLN A 148 -5.92 9.10 -10.01
CA GLN A 148 -6.28 9.85 -8.81
C GLN A 148 -6.63 8.94 -7.64
N LYS A 149 -7.37 7.86 -7.91
CA LYS A 149 -7.74 6.88 -6.88
C LYS A 149 -6.51 6.13 -6.36
N ARG A 150 -5.61 5.71 -7.25
CA ARG A 150 -4.33 5.08 -6.90
C ARG A 150 -3.52 6.00 -5.99
N ASP A 151 -3.32 7.25 -6.40
CA ASP A 151 -2.54 8.24 -5.63
C ASP A 151 -3.17 8.54 -4.27
N MET A 152 -4.51 8.58 -4.19
CA MET A 152 -5.23 8.75 -2.93
C MET A 152 -4.97 7.58 -1.98
N LEU A 153 -5.11 6.34 -2.47
CA LEU A 153 -4.86 5.14 -1.68
C LEU A 153 -3.40 5.06 -1.22
N GLU A 154 -2.45 5.37 -2.09
CA GLU A 154 -1.03 5.36 -1.74
C GLU A 154 -0.70 6.37 -0.63
N ARG A 155 -1.28 7.60 -0.71
CA ARG A 155 -1.15 8.61 0.35
C ARG A 155 -1.85 8.20 1.64
N GLU A 156 -3.00 7.56 1.55
CA GLU A 156 -3.71 7.03 2.73
C GLU A 156 -2.87 5.95 3.41
N GLY A 157 -2.31 5.03 2.65
CA GLY A 157 -1.42 4.01 3.18
C GLY A 157 -0.14 4.60 3.81
N ALA A 158 0.44 5.64 3.21
CA ALA A 158 1.58 6.36 3.79
C ALA A 158 1.23 7.00 5.14
N ARG A 159 0.04 7.62 5.25
CA ARG A 159 -0.45 8.17 6.53
C ARG A 159 -0.66 7.10 7.59
N MET A 160 -1.16 5.92 7.21
CA MET A 160 -1.32 4.80 8.15
C MET A 160 0.04 4.35 8.71
N VAL A 161 1.08 4.28 7.88
CA VAL A 161 2.45 3.97 8.32
C VAL A 161 2.96 5.03 9.27
N GLU A 162 2.82 6.32 8.93
CA GLU A 162 3.24 7.44 9.78
C GLU A 162 2.52 7.42 11.14
N GLN A 163 1.21 7.21 11.16
CA GLN A 163 0.44 7.10 12.41
C GLN A 163 0.87 5.92 13.25
N PHE A 164 1.17 4.78 12.62
CA PHE A 164 1.70 3.62 13.33
C PHE A 164 3.06 3.91 13.97
N ASP A 165 3.96 4.57 13.24
CA ASP A 165 5.29 4.93 13.75
C ASP A 165 5.20 5.93 14.90
N LEU A 166 4.31 6.92 14.83
CA LEU A 166 4.06 7.86 15.92
C LEU A 166 3.51 7.14 17.16
N GLN A 167 2.48 6.30 17.00
CA GLN A 167 1.94 5.51 18.12
C GLN A 167 2.98 4.57 18.72
N LYS A 168 3.86 4.01 17.91
CA LYS A 168 4.96 3.18 18.36
C LYS A 168 5.94 3.98 19.19
N GLN A 169 6.34 5.17 18.75
CA GLN A 169 7.21 6.08 19.50
C GLN A 169 6.60 6.47 20.84
N ASP A 170 5.32 6.83 20.87
CA ASP A 170 4.60 7.19 22.10
C ASP A 170 4.59 6.03 23.11
N ARG A 171 4.30 4.82 22.66
CA ARG A 171 4.32 3.63 23.52
C ARG A 171 5.72 3.30 24.03
N MET A 172 6.75 3.47 23.21
CA MET A 172 8.14 3.28 23.65
C MET A 172 8.54 4.32 24.70
N LEU A 173 8.12 5.56 24.52
CA LEU A 173 8.35 6.62 25.50
C LEU A 173 7.63 6.33 26.81
N GLU A 174 6.37 5.92 26.77
CA GLU A 174 5.59 5.54 27.97
C GLU A 174 6.24 4.38 28.73
N MET A 175 6.69 3.34 28.02
CA MET A 175 7.41 2.22 28.61
C MET A 175 8.76 2.65 29.24
N ALA A 176 9.49 3.55 28.57
CA ALA A 176 10.74 4.09 29.09
C ALA A 176 10.52 4.92 30.35
N MET A 177 9.48 5.77 30.37
CA MET A 177 9.09 6.56 31.54
C MET A 177 8.63 5.66 32.71
N GLY A 178 7.85 4.63 32.43
CA GLY A 178 7.41 3.65 33.41
C GLY A 178 8.59 2.90 34.02
N ARG A 179 9.60 2.51 33.25
CA ARG A 179 10.84 1.91 33.75
C ARG A 179 11.60 2.86 34.64
N LYS A 180 11.74 4.13 34.27
CA LYS A 180 12.41 5.14 35.06
C LYS A 180 11.70 5.32 36.41
N ALA A 181 10.39 5.48 36.41
CA ALA A 181 9.58 5.63 37.62
C ALA A 181 9.71 4.41 38.54
N ALA A 182 9.68 3.20 37.98
CA ALA A 182 9.89 1.98 38.77
C ALA A 182 11.30 1.88 39.35
N ALA A 183 12.32 2.31 38.62
CA ALA A 183 13.70 2.34 39.12
C ALA A 183 13.87 3.39 40.21
N ASP A 184 13.33 4.58 40.04
CA ASP A 184 13.36 5.64 41.06
C ASP A 184 12.65 5.19 42.33
N GLN A 185 11.47 4.57 42.23
CA GLN A 185 10.75 4.01 43.38
C GLN A 185 11.51 2.87 44.07
N ALA A 186 12.24 2.05 43.33
CA ALA A 186 13.09 1.00 43.89
C ALA A 186 14.28 1.58 44.67
N ILE A 187 14.87 2.69 44.19
CA ILE A 187 15.94 3.42 44.85
C ILE A 187 15.41 4.06 46.16
N ASP A 188 14.26 4.73 46.08
CA ASP A 188 13.64 5.36 47.26
C ASP A 188 13.28 4.32 48.34
N ASN A 189 12.72 3.19 47.95
CA ASN A 189 12.41 2.09 48.86
C ASN A 189 13.70 1.49 49.49
N ALA A 190 14.77 1.37 48.70
CA ALA A 190 16.04 0.87 49.20
C ALA A 190 16.68 1.86 50.19
N SER A 191 16.62 3.16 49.90
CA SER A 191 17.13 4.21 50.81
C SER A 191 16.32 4.25 52.11
N ALA A 192 14.99 4.20 52.06
CA ALA A 192 14.14 4.17 53.24
C ALA A 192 14.36 2.92 54.11
N GLN A 193 14.62 1.77 53.49
CA GLN A 193 14.99 0.56 54.23
C GLN A 193 16.37 0.69 54.92
N MET A 194 17.31 1.33 54.24
CA MET A 194 18.64 1.61 54.79
C MET A 194 18.56 2.55 55.96
N ASP A 195 17.78 3.63 55.86
CA ASP A 195 17.58 4.59 56.96
C ASP A 195 16.93 3.93 58.20
N ARG A 196 15.95 3.04 57.99
CA ARG A 196 15.33 2.26 59.06
C ARG A 196 16.32 1.30 59.70
N PHE A 197 17.20 0.68 58.90
CA PHE A 197 18.24 -0.22 59.42
C PHE A 197 19.27 0.54 60.25
N VAL A 198 19.75 1.69 59.74
CA VAL A 198 20.71 2.56 60.44
C VAL A 198 20.09 3.08 61.71
N SER A 199 18.88 3.58 61.73
CA SER A 199 18.17 4.08 62.91
C SER A 199 17.94 2.97 63.91
N GLY A 200 17.56 1.77 63.49
CA GLY A 200 17.38 0.60 64.34
C GLY A 200 18.69 0.11 64.95
N ALA A 201 19.79 0.14 64.22
CA ALA A 201 21.13 -0.25 64.77
C ALA A 201 21.65 0.74 65.80
N VAL A 202 21.39 2.04 65.56
CA VAL A 202 21.73 3.09 66.54
C VAL A 202 20.92 2.93 67.83
N THR A 203 19.62 2.65 67.74
CA THR A 203 18.71 2.45 68.86
C THR A 203 19.02 1.16 69.63
N ALA A 204 19.54 0.13 68.96
CA ALA A 204 19.98 -1.14 69.61
C ALA A 204 21.35 -1.09 70.25
N GLY A 205 22.00 0.09 70.29
CA GLY A 205 23.29 0.26 70.99
C GLY A 205 24.48 -0.38 70.28
N ILE A 206 24.37 -0.69 69.00
CA ILE A 206 25.50 -1.16 68.21
C ILE A 206 26.41 0.04 67.93
N GLY A 207 27.64 -0.02 68.41
CA GLY A 207 28.60 1.09 68.38
C GLY A 207 28.78 1.65 66.93
N SER A 208 28.96 2.97 66.84
CA SER A 208 29.03 3.73 65.60
C SER A 208 30.08 3.23 64.62
N GLY A 209 31.13 2.54 65.06
CA GLY A 209 32.12 1.93 64.17
C GLY A 209 31.59 0.76 63.32
N ALA A 210 30.76 -0.11 63.94
CA ALA A 210 30.23 -1.27 63.23
C ALA A 210 29.15 -0.89 62.16
N VAL A 211 28.43 0.22 62.37
CA VAL A 211 27.46 0.76 61.40
C VAL A 211 28.21 1.41 60.26
N GLY A 212 29.32 2.11 60.47
CA GLY A 212 30.14 2.73 59.42
C GLY A 212 30.76 1.70 58.51
N ASP A 213 31.23 0.58 58.95
CA ASP A 213 31.78 -0.51 58.13
C ASP A 213 30.71 -1.21 57.30
N LEU A 214 29.50 -1.37 57.87
CA LEU A 214 28.35 -1.92 57.08
C LEU A 214 27.85 -0.99 55.98
N VAL A 215 27.75 0.30 56.26
CA VAL A 215 27.31 1.31 55.28
C VAL A 215 28.38 1.52 54.19
N GLY A 216 29.67 1.52 54.56
CA GLY A 216 30.79 1.60 53.61
C GLY A 216 30.86 0.40 52.67
N GLY A 217 30.58 -0.81 53.19
CA GLY A 217 30.53 -2.04 52.42
C GLY A 217 29.38 -2.07 51.40
N ILE A 218 28.24 -1.47 51.75
CA ILE A 218 27.08 -1.39 50.84
C ILE A 218 27.27 -0.26 49.78
N GLY A 219 27.84 0.88 50.16
CA GLY A 219 28.14 1.98 49.25
C GLY A 219 29.11 1.58 48.12
N SER A 220 30.02 0.64 48.38
CA SER A 220 30.94 0.11 47.36
C SER A 220 30.23 -0.77 46.32
N LEU A 221 29.06 -1.37 46.66
CA LEU A 221 28.26 -2.19 45.73
C LEU A 221 27.45 -1.34 44.73
N PHE A 222 27.24 -0.06 45.04
CA PHE A 222 26.50 0.88 44.15
C PHE A 222 27.42 1.80 43.36
N LYS A 223 28.75 1.74 43.54
CA LYS A 223 29.67 2.44 42.64
C LYS A 223 29.66 1.75 41.28
N LYS A 224 28.97 2.38 40.34
CA LYS A 224 28.92 2.03 38.92
C LYS A 224 30.38 2.03 38.41
N LYS A 225 30.81 0.92 37.81
CA LYS A 225 31.98 0.90 36.96
C LYS A 225 31.66 1.81 35.75
N GLU A 226 32.33 2.94 35.65
CA GLU A 226 32.45 3.69 34.41
C GLU A 226 33.14 2.89 33.34
#